data_cea5204f6a426430239004e06d5275c0
#
_entry.id   cea5204f6a426430239004e06d5275c0
#
_cell.length_a   1.000
_cell.length_b   1.000
_cell.length_c   1.000
_cell.angle_alpha   90.00
_cell.angle_beta   90.00
_cell.angle_gamma   90.00
#
_symmetry.space_group_name_H-M   'P 1'
#
loop_
_entity.id
_entity.type
_entity.pdbx_description
1 polymer ?
#
loop_
_entity_poly.entity_id
_entity_poly.type
_entity_poly.pdbx_seq_one_letter_code
_entity_poly.pdbx_strand_id
1 'polypeptide(L)'
;HSLKYGTTTNNILGAEMVLMDGTICRLGGKTLDQEGYDLMGLICGSEGLLGVITEVTVKILKNPQTIKAALVGFPTIEDGGNCVTEIISSGIVPAGMEIMDKALIDATEKFAKAGYPMDAEVLMIVELDGTNSEVDGMLKEIEIISKKNNSNSFKLSKNEKERMAFWSGRKAAFPACGAMAPDYYCMDGSIPRGK
;
A
#
# COMPACT_ATOMS: atom_id res chain seq x y z
N HIS A 1 -0.55 1.52 -2.28
CA HIS A 1 -0.19 2.17 -3.57
C HIS A 1 -1.01 3.43 -3.88
N SER A 2 -2.03 3.76 -3.08
CA SER A 2 -2.90 4.95 -3.29
C SER A 2 -2.14 6.28 -3.20
N LEU A 3 -1.02 6.30 -2.48
CA LEU A 3 -0.19 7.49 -2.34
C LEU A 3 0.31 8.02 -3.70
N LYS A 4 0.81 7.13 -4.57
CA LYS A 4 1.34 7.48 -5.89
C LYS A 4 0.29 7.42 -6.99
N TYR A 5 -0.58 6.42 -6.95
CA TYR A 5 -1.48 6.09 -8.07
C TYR A 5 -2.93 6.52 -7.84
N GLY A 6 -3.25 7.09 -6.68
CA GLY A 6 -4.60 7.48 -6.33
C GLY A 6 -5.46 6.31 -5.86
N THR A 7 -6.70 6.62 -5.51
CA THR A 7 -7.69 5.63 -5.06
C THR A 7 -8.29 4.87 -6.23
N THR A 8 -9.06 3.84 -5.94
CA THR A 8 -9.79 3.03 -6.93
C THR A 8 -10.66 3.90 -7.84
N THR A 9 -11.40 4.85 -7.27
CA THR A 9 -12.28 5.77 -8.02
C THR A 9 -11.54 6.54 -9.12
N ASN A 10 -10.27 6.92 -8.88
CA ASN A 10 -9.46 7.66 -9.87
C ASN A 10 -8.98 6.78 -11.03
N ASN A 11 -9.09 5.46 -10.92
CA ASN A 11 -8.50 4.51 -11.86
C ASN A 11 -9.54 3.64 -12.57
N ILE A 12 -10.83 3.74 -12.20
CA ILE A 12 -11.93 3.07 -12.87
C ILE A 12 -12.57 4.05 -13.88
N LEU A 13 -12.72 3.60 -15.11
CA LEU A 13 -13.32 4.36 -16.20
C LEU A 13 -14.76 3.92 -16.49
N GLY A 14 -15.09 2.66 -16.27
CA GLY A 14 -16.42 2.11 -16.50
C GLY A 14 -16.62 0.79 -15.78
N ALA A 15 -17.89 0.40 -15.66
CA ALA A 15 -18.27 -0.87 -15.07
C ALA A 15 -19.55 -1.43 -15.73
N GLU A 16 -19.67 -2.74 -15.74
CA GLU A 16 -20.94 -3.43 -15.92
C GLU A 16 -21.39 -3.95 -14.55
N MET A 17 -22.66 -3.75 -14.22
CA MET A 17 -23.24 -4.28 -13.00
C MET A 17 -24.62 -4.86 -13.23
N VAL A 18 -24.98 -5.84 -12.40
CA VAL A 18 -26.31 -6.43 -12.34
C VAL A 18 -27.04 -5.88 -11.12
N LEU A 19 -28.20 -5.25 -11.35
CA LEU A 19 -29.05 -4.70 -10.31
C LEU A 19 -29.84 -5.78 -9.59
N MET A 20 -30.54 -5.42 -8.52
CA MET A 20 -31.34 -6.35 -7.70
C MET A 20 -32.49 -7.03 -8.46
N ASP A 21 -32.99 -6.41 -9.51
CA ASP A 21 -34.03 -6.95 -10.38
C ASP A 21 -33.48 -7.80 -11.56
N GLY A 22 -32.18 -8.02 -11.60
CA GLY A 22 -31.49 -8.72 -12.70
C GLY A 22 -31.17 -7.88 -13.92
N THR A 23 -31.49 -6.58 -13.90
CA THR A 23 -31.15 -5.67 -15.00
C THR A 23 -29.64 -5.50 -15.09
N ILE A 24 -29.08 -5.69 -16.29
CA ILE A 24 -27.68 -5.42 -16.57
C ILE A 24 -27.54 -3.96 -17.02
N CYS A 25 -26.74 -3.18 -16.31
CA CYS A 25 -26.45 -1.80 -16.72
C CYS A 25 -24.94 -1.59 -16.90
N ARG A 26 -24.59 -0.76 -17.87
CA ARG A 26 -23.22 -0.32 -18.13
C ARG A 26 -23.10 1.15 -17.76
N LEU A 27 -22.15 1.44 -16.90
CA LEU A 27 -21.83 2.79 -16.42
C LEU A 27 -20.45 3.16 -16.89
N GLY A 28 -20.26 4.42 -17.21
CA GLY A 28 -18.98 4.87 -17.65
C GLY A 28 -18.61 4.43 -19.06
N GLY A 29 -17.32 4.44 -19.36
CA GLY A 29 -16.80 4.13 -20.69
C GLY A 29 -15.31 3.95 -20.70
N LYS A 30 -14.63 4.48 -21.72
CA LYS A 30 -13.17 4.44 -21.88
C LYS A 30 -12.49 5.75 -21.50
N THR A 31 -13.25 6.75 -21.08
CA THR A 31 -12.79 8.08 -20.70
C THR A 31 -13.38 8.48 -19.35
N LEU A 32 -12.78 9.46 -18.69
CA LEU A 32 -13.30 10.02 -17.43
C LEU A 32 -14.48 10.98 -17.67
N ASP A 33 -14.56 11.58 -18.86
CA ASP A 33 -15.67 12.44 -19.25
C ASP A 33 -16.90 11.62 -19.60
N GLN A 34 -17.98 11.84 -18.86
CA GLN A 34 -19.26 11.18 -19.05
C GLN A 34 -20.38 12.19 -18.92
N GLU A 35 -21.41 11.99 -19.74
CA GLU A 35 -22.62 12.81 -19.65
C GLU A 35 -23.44 12.41 -18.41
N GLY A 36 -24.00 13.42 -17.72
CA GLY A 36 -24.88 13.22 -16.58
C GLY A 36 -24.19 13.14 -15.23
N TYR A 37 -24.77 12.38 -14.31
CA TYR A 37 -24.25 12.23 -12.96
C TYR A 37 -23.05 11.28 -12.92
N ASP A 38 -22.13 11.49 -11.95
CA ASP A 38 -21.01 10.60 -11.68
C ASP A 38 -21.48 9.31 -10.98
N LEU A 39 -22.04 8.41 -11.75
CA LEU A 39 -22.48 7.11 -11.24
C LEU A 39 -21.30 6.18 -10.92
N MET A 40 -20.13 6.40 -11.52
CA MET A 40 -18.91 5.64 -11.17
C MET A 40 -18.45 5.95 -9.76
N GLY A 41 -18.48 7.23 -9.36
CA GLY A 41 -18.22 7.62 -7.97
C GLY A 41 -19.23 7.06 -6.97
N LEU A 42 -20.49 6.88 -7.39
CA LEU A 42 -21.53 6.30 -6.55
C LEU A 42 -21.32 4.80 -6.31
N ILE A 43 -20.97 4.02 -7.35
CA ILE A 43 -20.83 2.56 -7.21
C ILE A 43 -19.48 2.15 -6.61
N CYS A 44 -18.44 2.97 -6.79
CA CYS A 44 -17.13 2.69 -6.22
C CYS A 44 -17.17 2.87 -4.69
N GLY A 45 -16.97 1.78 -3.95
CA GLY A 45 -17.11 1.75 -2.49
C GLY A 45 -18.53 1.40 -1.99
N SER A 46 -19.43 1.01 -2.88
CA SER A 46 -20.81 0.60 -2.51
C SER A 46 -20.89 -0.77 -1.79
N GLU A 47 -19.79 -1.51 -1.72
CA GLU A 47 -19.68 -2.81 -1.03
C GLU A 47 -20.77 -3.83 -1.43
N GLY A 48 -21.23 -3.77 -2.68
CA GLY A 48 -22.26 -4.66 -3.22
C GLY A 48 -23.71 -4.25 -2.86
N LEU A 49 -23.92 -3.15 -2.16
CA LEU A 49 -25.27 -2.71 -1.77
C LEU A 49 -26.13 -2.21 -2.94
N LEU A 50 -25.49 -1.77 -4.03
CA LEU A 50 -26.19 -1.24 -5.20
C LEU A 50 -26.35 -2.26 -6.34
N GLY A 51 -25.63 -3.38 -6.28
CA GLY A 51 -25.64 -4.43 -7.28
C GLY A 51 -24.33 -5.21 -7.31
N VAL A 52 -24.23 -6.16 -8.23
CA VAL A 52 -23.05 -7.01 -8.41
C VAL A 52 -22.26 -6.50 -9.61
N ILE A 53 -21.00 -6.11 -9.40
CA ILE A 53 -20.09 -5.69 -10.48
C ILE A 53 -19.57 -6.94 -11.21
N THR A 54 -19.78 -7.02 -12.51
CA THR A 54 -19.37 -8.15 -13.36
C THR A 54 -18.18 -7.84 -14.26
N GLU A 55 -18.03 -6.58 -14.71
CA GLU A 55 -16.90 -6.11 -15.51
C GLU A 55 -16.44 -4.74 -15.03
N VAL A 56 -15.14 -4.48 -15.14
CA VAL A 56 -14.55 -3.16 -14.83
C VAL A 56 -13.63 -2.75 -15.97
N THR A 57 -13.81 -1.53 -16.45
CA THR A 57 -12.87 -0.86 -17.35
C THR A 57 -11.94 0.01 -16.53
N VAL A 58 -10.63 -0.27 -16.57
CA VAL A 58 -9.62 0.43 -15.77
C VAL A 58 -8.66 1.21 -16.63
N LYS A 59 -8.12 2.30 -16.05
CA LYS A 59 -6.98 3.00 -16.61
C LYS A 59 -5.74 2.11 -16.50
N ILE A 60 -5.00 1.96 -17.58
CA ILE A 60 -3.74 1.21 -17.60
C ILE A 60 -2.55 2.17 -17.60
N LEU A 61 -1.46 1.74 -17.01
CA LEU A 61 -0.19 2.45 -16.96
C LEU A 61 0.91 1.61 -17.62
N LYS A 62 1.93 2.27 -18.14
CA LYS A 62 3.13 1.58 -18.62
C LYS A 62 3.84 0.94 -17.44
N ASN A 63 4.29 -0.32 -17.62
CA ASN A 63 5.11 -0.97 -16.61
C ASN A 63 6.39 -0.17 -16.33
N PRO A 64 6.77 0.03 -15.07
CA PRO A 64 8.02 0.69 -14.73
C PRO A 64 9.22 -0.14 -15.18
N GLN A 65 10.37 0.49 -15.40
CA GLN A 65 11.61 -0.20 -15.77
C GLN A 65 12.11 -1.07 -14.61
N THR A 66 11.91 -0.61 -13.38
CA THR A 66 12.33 -1.30 -12.16
C THR A 66 11.38 -1.04 -11.02
N ILE A 67 11.31 -2.00 -10.11
CA ILE A 67 10.61 -1.90 -8.83
C ILE A 67 11.58 -2.42 -7.77
N LYS A 68 11.85 -1.64 -6.73
CA LYS A 68 12.69 -2.02 -5.60
C LYS A 68 12.00 -1.66 -4.29
N ALA A 69 12.24 -2.47 -3.27
CA ALA A 69 11.72 -2.20 -1.93
C ALA A 69 12.87 -2.15 -0.91
N ALA A 70 12.72 -1.27 0.07
CA ALA A 70 13.53 -1.25 1.28
C ALA A 70 12.68 -1.68 2.47
N LEU A 71 13.31 -2.43 3.37
CA LEU A 71 12.80 -2.83 4.66
C LEU A 71 13.64 -2.09 5.71
N VAL A 72 12.99 -1.27 6.54
CA VAL A 72 13.68 -0.37 7.47
C VAL A 72 13.14 -0.58 8.87
N GLY A 73 14.02 -0.87 9.83
CA GLY A 73 13.67 -1.03 11.23
C GLY A 73 13.97 0.22 12.04
N PHE A 74 13.15 0.50 13.05
CA PHE A 74 13.31 1.63 13.95
C PHE A 74 13.15 1.19 15.42
N PRO A 75 13.88 1.84 16.36
CA PRO A 75 13.78 1.54 17.78
C PRO A 75 12.53 2.11 18.45
N THR A 76 11.84 3.08 17.81
CA THR A 76 10.61 3.69 18.35
C THR A 76 9.61 3.97 17.24
N ILE A 77 8.32 4.08 17.63
CA ILE A 77 7.24 4.44 16.71
C ILE A 77 7.40 5.88 16.21
N GLU A 78 7.93 6.75 17.06
CA GLU A 78 8.19 8.16 16.74
C GLU A 78 9.26 8.31 15.68
N ASP A 79 10.37 7.58 15.76
CA ASP A 79 11.43 7.57 14.76
C ASP A 79 10.90 7.11 13.38
N GLY A 80 10.10 6.03 13.38
CA GLY A 80 9.46 5.56 12.17
C GLY A 80 8.48 6.58 11.56
N GLY A 81 7.64 7.20 12.39
CA GLY A 81 6.69 8.24 11.96
C GLY A 81 7.37 9.50 11.43
N ASN A 82 8.45 9.94 12.09
CA ASN A 82 9.27 11.07 11.63
C ASN A 82 9.93 10.76 10.28
N CYS A 83 10.45 9.55 10.11
CA CYS A 83 11.05 9.10 8.85
C CYS A 83 10.01 9.14 7.70
N VAL A 84 8.80 8.62 7.91
CA VAL A 84 7.70 8.68 6.93
C VAL A 84 7.40 10.13 6.53
N THR A 85 7.28 11.01 7.52
CA THR A 85 7.00 12.43 7.30
C THR A 85 8.10 13.11 6.51
N GLU A 86 9.37 12.83 6.83
CA GLU A 86 10.52 13.43 6.16
C GLU A 86 10.68 12.91 4.72
N ILE A 87 10.46 11.62 4.45
CA ILE A 87 10.47 11.05 3.09
C ILE A 87 9.46 11.79 2.20
N ILE A 88 8.23 11.97 2.68
CA ILE A 88 7.20 12.66 1.89
C ILE A 88 7.53 14.16 1.74
N SER A 89 8.08 14.80 2.78
CA SER A 89 8.45 16.22 2.75
C SER A 89 9.63 16.50 1.83
N SER A 90 10.51 15.53 1.57
CA SER A 90 11.60 15.64 0.60
C SER A 90 11.13 15.59 -0.86
N GLY A 91 9.84 15.31 -1.09
CA GLY A 91 9.25 15.21 -2.42
C GLY A 91 9.28 13.79 -3.01
N ILE A 92 9.77 12.81 -2.25
CA ILE A 92 9.72 11.40 -2.66
C ILE A 92 8.30 10.88 -2.48
N VAL A 93 7.71 10.36 -3.56
CA VAL A 93 6.40 9.72 -3.55
C VAL A 93 6.56 8.23 -3.83
N PRO A 94 6.63 7.37 -2.81
CA PRO A 94 6.77 5.93 -2.99
C PRO A 94 5.57 5.32 -3.72
N ALA A 95 5.81 4.23 -4.46
CA ALA A 95 4.75 3.41 -5.02
C ALA A 95 3.89 2.78 -3.93
N GLY A 96 4.51 2.40 -2.80
CA GLY A 96 3.85 1.94 -1.60
C GLY A 96 4.73 2.19 -0.37
N MET A 97 4.11 2.54 0.74
CA MET A 97 4.79 2.68 2.02
C MET A 97 3.86 2.21 3.13
N GLU A 98 4.34 1.30 3.95
CA GLU A 98 3.59 0.67 5.05
C GLU A 98 4.45 0.65 6.30
N ILE A 99 3.82 0.80 7.45
CA ILE A 99 4.47 0.73 8.75
C ILE A 99 3.76 -0.33 9.60
N MET A 100 4.53 -1.06 10.40
CA MET A 100 4.02 -2.07 11.34
C MET A 100 4.68 -1.89 12.70
N ASP A 101 3.90 -2.02 13.76
CA ASP A 101 4.39 -2.03 15.13
C ASP A 101 4.95 -3.40 15.54
N LYS A 102 5.57 -3.46 16.69
CA LYS A 102 6.20 -4.67 17.23
C LYS A 102 5.24 -5.85 17.35
N ALA A 103 4.02 -5.60 17.80
CA ALA A 103 3.04 -6.66 17.98
C ALA A 103 2.68 -7.32 16.63
N LEU A 104 2.53 -6.51 15.59
CA LEU A 104 2.25 -7.02 14.25
C LEU A 104 3.48 -7.66 13.59
N ILE A 105 4.70 -7.12 13.82
CA ILE A 105 5.96 -7.74 13.38
C ILE A 105 6.07 -9.16 13.95
N ASP A 106 5.89 -9.32 15.24
CA ASP A 106 5.99 -10.62 15.93
C ASP A 106 4.93 -11.62 15.44
N ALA A 107 3.69 -11.16 15.29
CA ALA A 107 2.59 -11.98 14.78
C ALA A 107 2.83 -12.46 13.34
N THR A 108 3.24 -11.54 12.47
CA THR A 108 3.45 -11.84 11.04
C THR A 108 4.70 -12.67 10.82
N GLU A 109 5.78 -12.44 11.55
CA GLU A 109 7.00 -13.26 11.45
C GLU A 109 6.76 -14.69 11.93
N LYS A 110 6.01 -14.86 13.02
CA LYS A 110 5.61 -16.19 13.53
C LYS A 110 4.74 -16.94 12.50
N PHE A 111 3.87 -16.23 11.79
CA PHE A 111 2.93 -16.80 10.83
C PHE A 111 3.55 -17.03 9.45
N ALA A 112 4.21 -16.02 8.88
CA ALA A 112 4.66 -15.99 7.47
C ALA A 112 6.18 -16.21 7.30
N LYS A 113 6.98 -16.06 8.37
CA LYS A 113 8.47 -16.18 8.33
C LYS A 113 9.09 -15.33 7.21
N ALA A 114 8.72 -14.05 7.19
CA ALA A 114 9.12 -13.10 6.15
C ALA A 114 10.60 -12.66 6.27
N GLY A 115 11.27 -12.98 7.37
CA GLY A 115 12.65 -12.60 7.65
C GLY A 115 12.78 -11.15 8.12
N TYR A 116 11.83 -10.69 8.91
CA TYR A 116 11.81 -9.35 9.49
C TYR A 116 12.86 -9.19 10.62
N PRO A 117 13.44 -7.99 10.80
CA PRO A 117 14.33 -7.71 11.92
C PRO A 117 13.53 -7.70 13.23
N MET A 118 13.81 -8.69 14.09
CA MET A 118 13.06 -8.89 15.34
C MET A 118 13.51 -7.94 16.47
N ASP A 119 14.58 -7.19 16.28
CA ASP A 119 15.10 -6.15 17.17
C ASP A 119 14.49 -4.75 16.88
N ALA A 120 13.64 -4.65 15.88
CA ALA A 120 12.91 -3.41 15.57
C ALA A 120 11.60 -3.35 16.37
N GLU A 121 11.30 -2.18 16.96
CA GLU A 121 9.99 -1.86 17.54
C GLU A 121 8.99 -1.45 16.46
N VAL A 122 9.49 -0.90 15.35
CA VAL A 122 8.70 -0.50 14.20
C VAL A 122 9.42 -0.90 12.92
N LEU A 123 8.67 -1.42 11.97
CA LEU A 123 9.15 -1.80 10.66
C LEU A 123 8.43 -1.00 9.58
N MET A 124 9.20 -0.37 8.69
CA MET A 124 8.69 0.29 7.50
C MET A 124 9.08 -0.51 6.26
N ILE A 125 8.11 -0.74 5.37
CA ILE A 125 8.33 -1.23 4.01
C ILE A 125 8.10 -0.05 3.09
N VAL A 126 9.08 0.31 2.26
CA VAL A 126 8.95 1.34 1.24
C VAL A 126 9.30 0.77 -0.12
N GLU A 127 8.38 0.91 -1.08
CA GLU A 127 8.54 0.43 -2.45
C GLU A 127 8.59 1.61 -3.41
N LEU A 128 9.55 1.59 -4.30
CA LEU A 128 9.75 2.57 -5.35
C LEU A 128 9.70 1.91 -6.71
N ASP A 129 9.12 2.60 -7.67
CA ASP A 129 9.06 2.20 -9.07
C ASP A 129 9.31 3.39 -10.00
N GLY A 130 9.87 3.11 -11.16
CA GLY A 130 10.21 4.13 -12.14
C GLY A 130 11.36 3.69 -13.06
N THR A 131 12.17 4.64 -13.52
CA THR A 131 13.44 4.35 -14.20
C THR A 131 14.50 3.89 -13.20
N ASN A 132 15.52 3.16 -13.66
CA ASN A 132 16.59 2.69 -12.77
C ASN A 132 17.28 3.85 -12.03
N SER A 133 17.58 4.93 -12.75
CA SER A 133 18.31 6.08 -12.20
C SER A 133 17.48 6.82 -11.13
N GLU A 134 16.18 7.01 -11.35
CA GLU A 134 15.28 7.64 -10.37
C GLU A 134 15.16 6.80 -9.12
N VAL A 135 14.89 5.50 -9.27
CA VAL A 135 14.71 4.57 -8.15
C VAL A 135 15.97 4.48 -7.32
N ASP A 136 17.15 4.38 -7.96
CA ASP A 136 18.43 4.31 -7.25
C ASP A 136 18.77 5.62 -6.52
N GLY A 137 18.42 6.77 -7.10
CA GLY A 137 18.56 8.08 -6.46
C GLY A 137 17.68 8.20 -5.22
N MET A 138 16.41 7.92 -5.35
CA MET A 138 15.43 7.97 -4.25
C MET A 138 15.79 6.99 -3.12
N LEU A 139 16.25 5.77 -3.44
CA LEU A 139 16.67 4.80 -2.41
C LEU A 139 17.83 5.28 -1.56
N LYS A 140 18.82 5.94 -2.19
CA LYS A 140 19.94 6.54 -1.45
C LYS A 140 19.48 7.64 -0.51
N GLU A 141 18.56 8.48 -0.96
CA GLU A 141 17.99 9.55 -0.15
C GLU A 141 17.16 8.99 1.01
N ILE A 142 16.33 7.97 0.76
CA ILE A 142 15.57 7.28 1.82
C ILE A 142 16.52 6.64 2.84
N GLU A 143 17.63 6.06 2.42
CA GLU A 143 18.62 5.52 3.36
C GLU A 143 19.23 6.61 4.26
N ILE A 144 19.54 7.79 3.69
CA ILE A 144 20.04 8.93 4.45
C ILE A 144 19.01 9.43 5.45
N ILE A 145 17.75 9.61 5.00
CA ILE A 145 16.63 10.04 5.84
C ILE A 145 16.39 9.02 6.96
N SER A 146 16.41 7.72 6.65
CA SER A 146 16.21 6.66 7.64
C SER A 146 17.27 6.68 8.73
N LYS A 147 18.56 6.82 8.36
CA LYS A 147 19.66 6.94 9.32
C LYS A 147 19.55 8.19 10.19
N LYS A 148 19.14 9.32 9.63
CA LYS A 148 18.88 10.56 10.37
C LYS A 148 17.77 10.39 11.40
N ASN A 149 16.80 9.55 11.11
CA ASN A 149 15.70 9.19 12.02
C ASN A 149 15.96 7.89 12.79
N ASN A 150 17.22 7.63 13.16
CA ASN A 150 17.66 6.58 14.08
C ASN A 150 17.33 5.14 13.63
N SER A 151 17.19 4.86 12.32
CA SER A 151 16.94 3.48 11.88
C SER A 151 18.04 2.53 12.38
N ASN A 152 17.66 1.40 12.96
CA ASN A 152 18.57 0.35 13.42
C ASN A 152 18.88 -0.69 12.32
N SER A 153 18.10 -0.74 11.27
CA SER A 153 18.34 -1.61 10.12
C SER A 153 17.82 -0.99 8.82
N PHE A 154 18.51 -1.27 7.71
CA PHE A 154 18.10 -0.89 6.37
C PHE A 154 18.50 -1.99 5.39
N LYS A 155 17.54 -2.61 4.74
CA LYS A 155 17.76 -3.74 3.82
C LYS A 155 17.06 -3.49 2.49
N LEU A 156 17.82 -3.49 1.38
CA LEU A 156 17.27 -3.41 0.03
C LEU A 156 16.95 -4.79 -0.51
N SER A 157 15.85 -4.90 -1.24
CA SER A 157 15.52 -6.12 -2.00
C SER A 157 16.52 -6.30 -3.15
N LYS A 158 17.15 -7.47 -3.22
CA LYS A 158 18.15 -7.81 -4.27
C LYS A 158 17.49 -8.28 -5.56
N ASN A 159 16.27 -8.78 -5.46
CA ASN A 159 15.51 -9.35 -6.58
C ASN A 159 14.02 -9.36 -6.24
N GLU A 160 13.20 -9.76 -7.23
CA GLU A 160 11.75 -9.86 -7.12
C GLU A 160 11.29 -10.78 -5.98
N LYS A 161 11.96 -11.93 -5.79
CA LYS A 161 11.62 -12.88 -4.74
C LYS A 161 11.77 -12.25 -3.34
N GLU A 162 12.86 -11.51 -3.12
CA GLU A 162 13.11 -10.85 -1.83
C GLU A 162 12.14 -9.67 -1.63
N ARG A 163 11.84 -8.90 -2.68
CA ARG A 163 10.82 -7.86 -2.67
C ARG A 163 9.46 -8.43 -2.25
N MET A 164 9.05 -9.52 -2.87
CA MET A 164 7.79 -10.19 -2.53
C MET A 164 7.78 -10.75 -1.10
N ALA A 165 8.93 -11.20 -0.59
CA ALA A 165 9.05 -11.65 0.79
C ALA A 165 8.81 -10.51 1.79
N PHE A 166 9.32 -9.28 1.54
CA PHE A 166 9.02 -8.13 2.38
C PHE A 166 7.52 -7.86 2.50
N TRP A 167 6.80 -7.97 1.38
CA TRP A 167 5.36 -7.77 1.35
C TRP A 167 4.55 -8.94 1.91
N SER A 168 5.10 -10.16 1.91
CA SER A 168 4.37 -11.37 2.32
C SER A 168 3.92 -11.30 3.77
N GLY A 169 4.79 -10.84 4.67
CA GLY A 169 4.46 -10.65 6.07
C GLY A 169 3.35 -9.59 6.24
N ARG A 170 3.48 -8.43 5.59
CA ARG A 170 2.44 -7.38 5.66
C ARG A 170 1.08 -7.87 5.12
N LYS A 171 1.08 -8.64 4.04
CA LYS A 171 -0.15 -9.26 3.49
C LYS A 171 -0.73 -10.32 4.41
N ALA A 172 0.10 -10.95 5.25
CA ALA A 172 -0.33 -11.93 6.23
C ALA A 172 -0.86 -11.33 7.55
N ALA A 173 -0.96 -9.99 7.67
CA ALA A 173 -1.37 -9.32 8.90
C ALA A 173 -2.72 -9.82 9.44
N PHE A 174 -3.75 -9.86 8.59
CA PHE A 174 -5.08 -10.36 9.01
C PHE A 174 -5.07 -11.84 9.43
N PRO A 175 -4.58 -12.79 8.61
CA PRO A 175 -4.50 -14.18 9.05
C PRO A 175 -3.58 -14.37 10.25
N ALA A 176 -2.52 -13.58 10.43
CA ALA A 176 -1.67 -13.63 11.61
C ALA A 176 -2.43 -13.19 12.88
N CYS A 177 -3.24 -12.12 12.81
CA CYS A 177 -4.12 -11.72 13.91
C CYS A 177 -5.16 -12.80 14.21
N GLY A 178 -5.77 -13.42 13.20
CA GLY A 178 -6.70 -14.54 13.37
C GLY A 178 -6.07 -15.79 14.00
N ALA A 179 -4.76 -15.97 13.85
CA ALA A 179 -4.03 -17.05 14.53
C ALA A 179 -3.73 -16.71 16.02
N MET A 180 -3.80 -15.44 16.41
CA MET A 180 -3.59 -15.00 17.80
C MET A 180 -4.86 -15.05 18.65
N ALA A 181 -6.02 -14.77 18.03
CA ALA A 181 -7.30 -14.73 18.70
C ALA A 181 -8.42 -15.19 17.76
N PRO A 182 -9.46 -15.90 18.25
CA PRO A 182 -10.56 -16.37 17.40
C PRO A 182 -11.35 -15.22 16.77
N ASP A 183 -11.44 -14.09 17.46
CA ASP A 183 -12.13 -12.89 17.01
C ASP A 183 -11.25 -11.68 17.19
N TYR A 184 -11.32 -10.73 16.23
CA TYR A 184 -10.66 -9.43 16.33
C TYR A 184 -11.50 -8.36 15.63
N TYR A 185 -11.38 -7.13 16.10
CA TYR A 185 -12.05 -5.99 15.51
C TYR A 185 -11.04 -5.15 14.73
N CYS A 186 -11.31 -4.94 13.44
CA CYS A 186 -10.49 -4.09 12.60
C CYS A 186 -11.09 -2.68 12.55
N MET A 187 -10.28 -1.70 12.95
CA MET A 187 -10.62 -0.28 12.81
C MET A 187 -9.75 0.35 11.73
N ASP A 188 -10.37 1.12 10.85
CA ASP A 188 -9.70 1.89 9.82
C ASP A 188 -9.97 3.38 10.05
N GLY A 189 -8.95 4.21 9.88
CA GLY A 189 -9.07 5.64 10.08
C GLY A 189 -7.98 6.41 9.33
N SER A 190 -8.28 7.67 9.01
CA SER A 190 -7.33 8.59 8.39
C SER A 190 -6.90 9.64 9.40
N ILE A 191 -5.60 9.80 9.58
CA ILE A 191 -4.99 10.78 10.46
C ILE A 191 -3.99 11.65 9.70
N PRO A 192 -3.76 12.91 10.10
CA PRO A 192 -2.70 13.71 9.53
C PRO A 192 -1.33 13.09 9.77
N ARG A 193 -0.45 13.14 8.75
CA ARG A 193 0.92 12.68 8.89
C ARG A 193 1.63 13.45 10.00
N GLY A 194 2.37 12.76 10.86
CA GLY A 194 3.06 13.35 12.00
C GLY A 194 2.18 13.57 13.25
N LYS A 195 0.98 12.97 13.31
CA LYS A 195 0.11 13.00 14.49
C LYS A 195 -0.12 11.60 15.06
#